data_d96a8c8ec93b0ee8ae83d94afb355b2f
#
_entry.id   d96a8c8ec93b0ee8ae83d94afb355b2f
#
_cell.length_a   1.000
_cell.length_b   1.000
_cell.length_c   1.000
_cell.angle_alpha   90.00
_cell.angle_beta   90.00
_cell.angle_gamma   90.00
#
_symmetry.space_group_name_H-M   'P 1'
#
loop_
_entity.id
_entity.type
_entity.pdbx_description
1 polymer ?
#
loop_
_entity_poly.entity_id
_entity_poly.type
_entity_poly.pdbx_seq_one_letter_code
_entity_poly.pdbx_strand_id
1 'polypeptide(L)'
;MIDRTIQPLICQPEQLAVPEPEVRVLPNGVKLYLLHAGDNEVVRLDLLFGGGRWQQDCVLQALFTNRMLREGTQRFSAAQIAEKLDYYGAWLELSNASEHSYVTLYSLTKYLPQTLEVLESMIKEATFPEKELTTILENNIQQYKVNCSRVDFLSHRGLVQALYGGEHPCGRLVQEEDYRRITPALLGDYYRRFYHARNCTIYLSGQITPEVLRRVMDAFGVDSFGQDDRLPVKRTFRPETAAAKRIFTPRTDALQSAVRLGMLSLSRQHPDYLRVRVLNTLLGGYFGSRLMSNIREDKGYTYGISSSIVPYPDHGMFVISSETANEYVEPLIREVYHEIDRLQNEVPAAEELQMVQNYMLGEMCRSYESAFSLADAWIHVQVSGLTSSYFEEALQAVKNITPQDIRDLAGRYLDKEALKESVAGVNV
;
A
#
# COMPACT_ATOMS: atom_id res chain seq x y z
N MET A 1 -28.14 -2.99 -34.94
CA MET A 1 -28.48 -2.64 -33.55
C MET A 1 -27.85 -3.70 -32.68
N ILE A 2 -27.06 -3.33 -31.68
CA ILE A 2 -26.44 -4.34 -30.78
C ILE A 2 -27.54 -4.94 -29.92
N ASP A 3 -27.68 -6.28 -29.93
CA ASP A 3 -28.61 -6.98 -29.06
C ASP A 3 -28.03 -7.03 -27.62
N ARG A 4 -28.63 -6.28 -26.71
CA ARG A 4 -28.19 -6.17 -25.31
C ARG A 4 -28.62 -7.35 -24.45
N THR A 5 -29.39 -8.31 -24.99
CA THR A 5 -29.74 -9.57 -24.30
C THR A 5 -28.65 -10.62 -24.43
N ILE A 6 -27.71 -10.44 -25.37
CA ILE A 6 -26.59 -11.33 -25.59
C ILE A 6 -25.37 -10.79 -24.81
N GLN A 7 -24.89 -11.57 -23.87
CA GLN A 7 -23.67 -11.23 -23.13
C GLN A 7 -22.46 -11.17 -24.08
N PRO A 8 -21.63 -10.13 -24.05
CA PRO A 8 -20.40 -10.06 -24.81
C PRO A 8 -19.48 -11.26 -24.52
N LEU A 9 -18.75 -11.72 -25.52
CA LEU A 9 -17.74 -12.75 -25.33
C LEU A 9 -16.64 -12.24 -24.41
N ILE A 10 -16.32 -13.01 -23.39
CA ILE A 10 -15.17 -12.75 -22.50
C ILE A 10 -13.92 -13.26 -23.22
N CYS A 11 -13.07 -12.34 -23.64
CA CYS A 11 -11.77 -12.65 -24.23
C CYS A 11 -10.69 -12.54 -23.14
N GLN A 12 -10.00 -13.63 -22.86
CA GLN A 12 -8.83 -13.59 -21.98
C GLN A 12 -7.62 -13.07 -22.75
N PRO A 13 -6.79 -12.20 -22.16
CA PRO A 13 -5.57 -11.74 -22.80
C PRO A 13 -4.58 -12.91 -22.96
N GLU A 14 -4.02 -13.08 -24.16
CA GLU A 14 -2.96 -14.06 -24.39
C GLU A 14 -1.65 -13.61 -23.72
N GLN A 15 -1.37 -12.32 -23.80
CA GLN A 15 -0.19 -11.66 -23.24
C GLN A 15 -0.59 -10.32 -22.62
N LEU A 16 0.17 -9.88 -21.64
CA LEU A 16 0.08 -8.53 -21.09
C LEU A 16 1.28 -7.73 -21.63
N ALA A 17 1.01 -6.72 -22.44
CA ALA A 17 2.04 -5.81 -22.88
C ALA A 17 2.38 -4.83 -21.75
N VAL A 18 3.39 -5.15 -20.96
CA VAL A 18 3.93 -4.27 -19.92
C VAL A 18 5.27 -3.72 -20.43
N PRO A 19 5.30 -2.51 -21.01
CA PRO A 19 6.54 -1.94 -21.54
C PRO A 19 7.53 -1.70 -20.41
N GLU A 20 8.80 -2.05 -20.67
CA GLU A 20 9.88 -1.77 -19.72
C GLU A 20 10.24 -0.27 -19.74
N PRO A 21 10.51 0.33 -18.58
CA PRO A 21 10.98 1.71 -18.53
C PRO A 21 12.37 1.83 -19.10
N GLU A 22 12.64 2.90 -19.84
CA GLU A 22 14.01 3.30 -20.16
C GLU A 22 14.70 3.75 -18.87
N VAL A 23 15.91 3.25 -18.61
CA VAL A 23 16.64 3.56 -17.37
C VAL A 23 17.86 4.41 -17.69
N ARG A 24 18.01 5.53 -16.99
CA ARG A 24 19.19 6.40 -17.04
C ARG A 24 19.78 6.55 -15.63
N VAL A 25 21.10 6.50 -15.54
CA VAL A 25 21.83 6.90 -14.33
C VAL A 25 22.36 8.30 -14.56
N LEU A 26 21.92 9.24 -13.73
CA LEU A 26 22.29 10.65 -13.84
C LEU A 26 23.70 10.88 -13.27
N PRO A 27 24.38 12.02 -13.61
CA PRO A 27 25.76 12.28 -13.17
C PRO A 27 25.98 12.21 -11.66
N ASN A 28 24.98 12.58 -10.87
CA ASN A 28 25.03 12.53 -9.40
C ASN A 28 24.60 11.15 -8.80
N GLY A 29 24.35 10.14 -9.63
CA GLY A 29 23.99 8.80 -9.22
C GLY A 29 22.49 8.52 -9.06
N VAL A 30 21.62 9.51 -9.25
CA VAL A 30 20.16 9.31 -9.27
C VAL A 30 19.78 8.37 -10.42
N LYS A 31 18.96 7.36 -10.14
CA LYS A 31 18.36 6.49 -11.17
C LYS A 31 17.06 7.10 -11.65
N LEU A 32 16.95 7.31 -12.95
CA LEU A 32 15.75 7.85 -13.61
C LEU A 32 15.15 6.79 -14.51
N TYR A 33 13.91 6.41 -14.22
CA TYR A 33 13.08 5.49 -14.99
C TYR A 33 12.07 6.29 -15.80
N LEU A 34 12.02 6.06 -17.12
CA LEU A 34 11.16 6.78 -18.05
C LEU A 34 10.06 5.86 -18.58
N LEU A 35 8.81 6.24 -18.37
CA LEU A 35 7.63 5.54 -18.85
C LEU A 35 6.81 6.49 -19.74
N HIS A 36 7.22 6.58 -21.01
CA HIS A 36 6.53 7.40 -21.98
C HIS A 36 5.30 6.67 -22.50
N ALA A 37 4.10 7.10 -22.06
CA ALA A 37 2.84 6.55 -22.53
C ALA A 37 1.69 7.55 -22.35
N GLY A 38 0.69 7.47 -23.23
CA GLY A 38 -0.51 8.29 -23.22
C GLY A 38 -0.36 9.62 -23.94
N ASP A 39 -1.50 10.17 -24.36
CA ASP A 39 -1.61 11.38 -25.17
C ASP A 39 -1.99 12.62 -24.32
N ASN A 40 -2.24 12.44 -23.04
CA ASN A 40 -2.61 13.53 -22.15
C ASN A 40 -1.38 14.38 -21.81
N GLU A 41 -1.54 15.70 -21.88
CA GLU A 41 -0.50 16.67 -21.53
C GLU A 41 -0.26 16.75 -19.99
N VAL A 42 -0.03 15.60 -19.38
CA VAL A 42 0.24 15.43 -17.96
C VAL A 42 1.48 14.59 -17.78
N VAL A 43 2.28 14.97 -16.80
CA VAL A 43 3.43 14.18 -16.34
C VAL A 43 3.30 13.91 -14.85
N ARG A 44 3.80 12.76 -14.44
CA ARG A 44 3.94 12.36 -13.04
C ARG A 44 5.41 12.09 -12.73
N LEU A 45 5.87 12.68 -11.64
CA LEU A 45 7.17 12.40 -11.06
C LEU A 45 6.98 11.70 -9.72
N ASP A 46 7.56 10.52 -9.57
CA ASP A 46 7.67 9.82 -8.30
C ASP A 46 9.13 9.83 -7.86
N LEU A 47 9.42 10.44 -6.72
CA LEU A 47 10.72 10.39 -6.08
C LEU A 47 10.63 9.41 -4.92
N LEU A 48 11.43 8.34 -5.00
CA LEU A 48 11.53 7.30 -3.99
C LEU A 48 12.83 7.46 -3.23
N PHE A 49 12.72 7.52 -1.92
CA PHE A 49 13.88 7.50 -1.03
C PHE A 49 13.83 6.22 -0.19
N GLY A 50 14.93 5.47 -0.15
CA GLY A 50 15.09 4.40 0.82
C GLY A 50 15.05 5.02 2.23
N GLY A 51 14.55 4.27 3.18
CA GLY A 51 14.24 4.79 4.52
C GLY A 51 12.73 5.00 4.69
N GLY A 52 12.10 4.07 5.36
CA GLY A 52 10.68 4.10 5.69
C GLY A 52 10.47 3.89 7.18
N ARG A 53 9.30 3.37 7.55
CA ARG A 53 8.97 3.10 8.96
C ARG A 53 9.94 2.13 9.64
N TRP A 54 10.61 1.27 8.87
CA TRP A 54 11.53 0.28 9.42
C TRP A 54 12.91 0.86 9.72
N GLN A 55 13.28 2.00 9.12
CA GLN A 55 14.57 2.67 9.33
C GLN A 55 14.51 3.83 10.33
N GLN A 56 13.30 4.21 10.80
CA GLN A 56 13.14 5.29 11.76
C GLN A 56 13.69 4.91 13.15
N ASP A 57 14.19 5.89 13.87
CA ASP A 57 14.69 5.71 15.24
C ASP A 57 13.60 6.02 16.28
N CYS A 58 12.62 6.85 15.92
CA CYS A 58 11.45 7.20 16.71
C CYS A 58 10.18 6.92 15.89
N VAL A 59 9.14 6.42 16.54
CA VAL A 59 7.83 6.19 15.91
C VAL A 59 7.31 7.50 15.34
N LEU A 60 6.72 7.45 14.13
CA LEU A 60 6.22 8.61 13.37
C LEU A 60 7.31 9.49 12.74
N GLN A 61 8.60 9.31 13.03
CA GLN A 61 9.67 10.14 12.47
C GLN A 61 9.66 10.16 10.95
N ALA A 62 9.66 8.99 10.31
CA ALA A 62 9.64 8.89 8.84
C ALA A 62 8.39 9.54 8.23
N LEU A 63 7.22 9.29 8.85
CA LEU A 63 5.95 9.84 8.39
C LEU A 63 5.93 11.37 8.43
N PHE A 64 6.30 11.95 9.58
CA PHE A 64 6.26 13.40 9.72
C PHE A 64 7.39 14.10 8.98
N THR A 65 8.56 13.46 8.82
CA THR A 65 9.61 14.03 7.93
C THR A 65 9.07 14.19 6.52
N ASN A 66 8.44 13.15 5.98
CA ASN A 66 7.89 13.22 4.63
C ASN A 66 6.75 14.25 4.52
N ARG A 67 5.79 14.23 5.44
CA ARG A 67 4.66 15.18 5.44
C ARG A 67 5.10 16.65 5.55
N MET A 68 6.13 16.91 6.33
CA MET A 68 6.64 18.25 6.59
C MET A 68 7.44 18.86 5.42
N LEU A 69 7.80 18.07 4.39
CA LEU A 69 8.49 18.62 3.20
C LEU A 69 7.72 19.79 2.54
N ARG A 70 6.39 19.73 2.56
CA ARG A 70 5.52 20.76 1.98
C ARG A 70 5.22 21.94 2.92
N GLU A 71 5.65 21.88 4.16
CA GLU A 71 5.31 22.88 5.17
C GLU A 71 6.34 24.02 5.30
N GLY A 72 7.36 24.02 4.46
CA GLY A 72 8.30 25.12 4.34
C GLY A 72 9.66 24.69 3.84
N THR A 73 10.24 25.56 3.03
CA THR A 73 11.57 25.44 2.47
C THR A 73 12.35 26.74 2.70
N GLN A 74 13.61 26.79 2.30
CA GLN A 74 14.36 28.03 2.34
C GLN A 74 13.80 29.11 1.38
N ARG A 75 13.16 28.67 0.27
CA ARG A 75 12.60 29.57 -0.76
C ARG A 75 11.13 29.89 -0.55
N PHE A 76 10.35 28.97 -0.01
CA PHE A 76 8.89 29.06 0.05
C PHE A 76 8.35 28.72 1.43
N SER A 77 7.39 29.51 1.91
CA SER A 77 6.55 29.13 3.05
C SER A 77 5.52 28.07 2.67
N ALA A 78 4.91 27.40 3.65
CA ALA A 78 3.82 26.44 3.44
C ALA A 78 2.68 27.03 2.58
N ALA A 79 2.26 28.26 2.88
CA ALA A 79 1.22 28.96 2.13
C ALA A 79 1.62 29.18 0.67
N GLN A 80 2.86 29.59 0.40
CA GLN A 80 3.35 29.79 -0.97
C GLN A 80 3.47 28.50 -1.75
N ILE A 81 3.86 27.38 -1.10
CA ILE A 81 3.89 26.06 -1.71
C ILE A 81 2.47 25.65 -2.12
N ALA A 82 1.50 25.74 -1.21
CA ALA A 82 0.12 25.40 -1.47
C ALA A 82 -0.47 26.27 -2.59
N GLU A 83 -0.32 27.62 -2.50
CA GLU A 83 -0.81 28.54 -3.50
C GLU A 83 -0.24 28.28 -4.90
N LYS A 84 1.08 28.03 -5.01
CA LYS A 84 1.71 27.74 -6.30
C LYS A 84 1.19 26.42 -6.90
N LEU A 85 1.10 25.35 -6.12
CA LEU A 85 0.61 24.05 -6.60
C LEU A 85 -0.85 24.14 -7.03
N ASP A 86 -1.70 24.78 -6.23
CA ASP A 86 -3.12 24.98 -6.53
C ASP A 86 -3.32 25.86 -7.77
N TYR A 87 -2.56 26.96 -7.90
CA TYR A 87 -2.64 27.87 -9.05
C TYR A 87 -2.34 27.16 -10.38
N TYR A 88 -1.35 26.26 -10.39
CA TYR A 88 -0.98 25.50 -11.58
C TYR A 88 -1.75 24.18 -11.72
N GLY A 89 -2.68 23.88 -10.82
CA GLY A 89 -3.47 22.64 -10.83
C GLY A 89 -2.62 21.39 -10.66
N ALA A 90 -1.52 21.49 -9.93
CA ALA A 90 -0.67 20.35 -9.62
C ALA A 90 -1.17 19.60 -8.39
N TRP A 91 -0.98 18.28 -8.39
CA TRP A 91 -1.29 17.43 -7.24
C TRP A 91 -0.01 16.86 -6.64
N LEU A 92 0.15 17.04 -5.33
CA LEU A 92 1.28 16.53 -4.58
C LEU A 92 0.82 15.49 -3.57
N GLU A 93 1.41 14.31 -3.63
CA GLU A 93 1.18 13.23 -2.68
C GLU A 93 2.48 12.89 -1.94
N LEU A 94 2.36 12.76 -0.61
CA LEU A 94 3.46 12.43 0.29
C LEU A 94 3.07 11.19 1.07
N SER A 95 3.74 10.07 0.83
CA SER A 95 3.44 8.80 1.48
C SER A 95 4.70 8.11 2.02
N ASN A 96 4.50 7.18 2.95
CA ASN A 96 5.58 6.48 3.62
C ASN A 96 5.20 5.00 3.82
N ALA A 97 6.06 4.12 3.36
CA ALA A 97 5.90 2.67 3.48
C ALA A 97 6.87 2.05 4.50
N SER A 98 7.04 0.74 4.46
CA SER A 98 7.94 0.02 5.36
C SER A 98 9.40 0.44 5.18
N GLU A 99 9.89 0.44 3.95
CA GLU A 99 11.31 0.70 3.64
C GLU A 99 11.55 1.94 2.79
N HIS A 100 10.50 2.62 2.32
CA HIS A 100 10.60 3.77 1.42
C HIS A 100 9.67 4.91 1.81
N SER A 101 10.13 6.12 1.50
CA SER A 101 9.33 7.36 1.48
C SER A 101 9.11 7.77 0.04
N TYR A 102 7.91 8.24 -0.28
CA TYR A 102 7.49 8.61 -1.63
C TYR A 102 7.06 10.07 -1.67
N VAL A 103 7.48 10.77 -2.71
CA VAL A 103 7.03 12.12 -3.06
C VAL A 103 6.57 12.06 -4.50
N THR A 104 5.28 12.23 -4.74
CA THR A 104 4.67 12.15 -6.07
C THR A 104 4.08 13.48 -6.46
N LEU A 105 4.49 14.00 -7.61
CA LEU A 105 3.96 15.23 -8.20
C LEU A 105 3.27 14.90 -9.53
N TYR A 106 2.00 15.30 -9.65
CA TYR A 106 1.30 15.36 -10.93
C TYR A 106 1.26 16.81 -11.41
N SER A 107 1.64 17.02 -12.65
CA SER A 107 1.63 18.36 -13.25
C SER A 107 1.22 18.33 -14.70
N LEU A 108 0.51 19.38 -15.14
CA LEU A 108 0.36 19.61 -16.58
C LEU A 108 1.75 19.87 -17.18
N THR A 109 2.03 19.28 -18.33
CA THR A 109 3.34 19.39 -19.02
C THR A 109 3.78 20.83 -19.21
N LYS A 110 2.85 21.73 -19.57
CA LYS A 110 3.12 23.17 -19.75
C LYS A 110 3.50 23.93 -18.49
N TYR A 111 3.06 23.45 -17.32
CA TYR A 111 3.31 24.08 -16.02
C TYR A 111 4.39 23.36 -15.20
N LEU A 112 4.99 22.31 -15.77
CA LEU A 112 6.05 21.56 -15.08
C LEU A 112 7.20 22.44 -14.61
N PRO A 113 7.68 23.47 -15.37
CA PRO A 113 8.79 24.32 -14.87
C PRO A 113 8.50 24.96 -13.52
N GLN A 114 7.27 25.46 -13.31
CA GLN A 114 6.89 26.16 -12.08
C GLN A 114 6.62 25.20 -10.92
N THR A 115 6.01 24.05 -11.21
CA THR A 115 5.70 23.02 -10.18
C THR A 115 6.94 22.23 -9.79
N LEU A 116 7.85 22.01 -10.74
CA LEU A 116 9.14 21.36 -10.50
C LEU A 116 10.06 22.22 -9.61
N GLU A 117 10.05 23.56 -9.76
CA GLU A 117 10.77 24.47 -8.88
C GLU A 117 10.32 24.31 -7.41
N VAL A 118 9.02 24.14 -7.19
CA VAL A 118 8.47 23.88 -5.84
C VAL A 118 8.94 22.52 -5.34
N LEU A 119 8.78 21.47 -6.14
CA LEU A 119 9.21 20.12 -5.78
C LEU A 119 10.71 20.07 -5.47
N GLU A 120 11.54 20.67 -6.30
CA GLU A 120 12.99 20.75 -6.09
C GLU A 120 13.33 21.41 -4.75
N SER A 121 12.68 22.53 -4.45
CA SER A 121 12.85 23.24 -3.18
C SER A 121 12.45 22.37 -1.98
N MET A 122 11.33 21.63 -2.08
CA MET A 122 10.88 20.71 -1.04
C MET A 122 11.88 19.58 -0.77
N ILE A 123 12.48 19.04 -1.83
CA ILE A 123 13.42 17.92 -1.71
C ILE A 123 14.80 18.37 -1.24
N LYS A 124 15.26 19.54 -1.67
CA LYS A 124 16.64 19.99 -1.40
C LYS A 124 16.77 20.94 -0.21
N GLU A 125 15.71 21.64 0.16
CA GLU A 125 15.77 22.81 1.05
C GLU A 125 14.70 22.83 2.14
N ALA A 126 14.13 21.65 2.54
CA ALA A 126 13.13 21.57 3.59
C ALA A 126 13.65 22.12 4.93
N THR A 127 12.82 22.90 5.63
CA THR A 127 13.21 23.62 6.86
C THR A 127 12.55 23.12 8.14
N PHE A 128 11.47 22.36 8.06
CA PHE A 128 10.72 21.81 9.20
C PHE A 128 10.31 22.89 10.24
N PRO A 129 9.50 23.90 9.87
CA PRO A 129 9.18 25.00 10.77
C PRO A 129 8.38 24.50 11.98
N GLU A 130 8.73 24.95 13.17
CA GLU A 130 8.15 24.48 14.44
C GLU A 130 6.65 24.80 14.55
N LYS A 131 6.23 25.96 14.05
CA LYS A 131 4.81 26.39 14.08
C LYS A 131 3.92 25.44 13.27
N GLU A 132 4.31 25.14 12.04
CA GLU A 132 3.60 24.24 11.15
C GLU A 132 3.60 22.81 11.70
N LEU A 133 4.75 22.36 12.24
CA LEU A 133 4.84 21.05 12.89
C LEU A 133 3.89 20.96 14.07
N THR A 134 3.83 21.94 14.95
CA THR A 134 2.93 21.97 16.10
C THR A 134 1.47 21.83 15.64
N THR A 135 1.05 22.62 14.65
CA THR A 135 -0.30 22.56 14.09
C THR A 135 -0.65 21.16 13.52
N ILE A 136 0.28 20.59 12.78
CA ILE A 136 0.09 19.24 12.20
C ILE A 136 0.00 18.18 13.29
N LEU A 137 0.86 18.23 14.31
CA LEU A 137 0.85 17.27 15.41
C LEU A 137 -0.45 17.36 16.20
N GLU A 138 -0.93 18.55 16.54
CA GLU A 138 -2.20 18.76 17.23
C GLU A 138 -3.37 18.18 16.45
N ASN A 139 -3.46 18.47 15.13
CA ASN A 139 -4.49 17.92 14.26
C ASN A 139 -4.44 16.39 14.22
N ASN A 140 -3.23 15.80 14.13
CA ASN A 140 -3.06 14.35 14.12
C ASN A 140 -3.38 13.70 15.47
N ILE A 141 -3.11 14.35 16.59
CA ILE A 141 -3.52 13.90 17.93
C ILE A 141 -5.06 13.86 18.04
N GLN A 142 -5.75 14.91 17.55
CA GLN A 142 -7.22 14.90 17.55
C GLN A 142 -7.77 13.78 16.65
N GLN A 143 -7.20 13.61 15.44
CA GLN A 143 -7.60 12.49 14.56
C GLN A 143 -7.32 11.13 15.18
N TYR A 144 -6.19 10.96 15.89
CA TYR A 144 -5.88 9.74 16.63
C TYR A 144 -6.93 9.45 17.71
N LYS A 145 -7.36 10.46 18.48
CA LYS A 145 -8.42 10.32 19.49
C LYS A 145 -9.75 9.88 18.86
N VAL A 146 -10.13 10.49 17.74
CA VAL A 146 -11.31 10.07 16.98
C VAL A 146 -11.16 8.63 16.49
N ASN A 147 -10.01 8.26 15.95
CA ASN A 147 -9.77 6.89 15.48
C ASN A 147 -9.83 5.88 16.66
N CYS A 148 -9.37 6.23 17.86
CA CYS A 148 -9.46 5.37 19.03
C CYS A 148 -10.90 5.14 19.53
N SER A 149 -11.88 5.88 19.01
CA SER A 149 -13.30 5.60 19.27
C SER A 149 -13.93 4.61 18.28
N ARG A 150 -13.26 4.29 17.17
CA ARG A 150 -13.78 3.48 16.07
C ARG A 150 -13.41 2.00 16.27
N VAL A 151 -14.38 1.13 16.15
CA VAL A 151 -14.20 -0.33 16.33
C VAL A 151 -13.28 -0.95 15.26
N ASP A 152 -13.33 -0.46 14.01
CA ASP A 152 -12.46 -0.92 12.95
C ASP A 152 -10.98 -0.62 13.24
N PHE A 153 -10.68 0.57 13.72
CA PHE A 153 -9.33 0.96 14.14
C PHE A 153 -8.82 0.11 15.33
N LEU A 154 -9.67 -0.11 16.32
CA LEU A 154 -9.32 -0.90 17.51
C LEU A 154 -9.08 -2.37 17.16
N SER A 155 -9.95 -2.97 16.34
CA SER A 155 -9.76 -4.37 15.90
C SER A 155 -8.49 -4.55 15.05
N HIS A 156 -8.16 -3.56 14.19
CA HIS A 156 -6.89 -3.59 13.47
C HIS A 156 -5.68 -3.56 14.41
N ARG A 157 -5.67 -2.66 15.38
CA ARG A 157 -4.61 -2.55 16.38
C ARG A 157 -4.43 -3.85 17.17
N GLY A 158 -5.54 -4.44 17.63
CA GLY A 158 -5.51 -5.71 18.33
C GLY A 158 -4.90 -6.84 17.48
N LEU A 159 -5.30 -6.93 16.20
CA LEU A 159 -4.78 -7.96 15.31
C LEU A 159 -3.27 -7.79 15.05
N VAL A 160 -2.83 -6.60 14.64
CA VAL A 160 -1.41 -6.42 14.27
C VAL A 160 -0.49 -6.58 15.49
N GLN A 161 -0.92 -6.15 16.67
CA GLN A 161 -0.17 -6.37 17.91
C GLN A 161 -0.10 -7.86 18.26
N ALA A 162 -1.19 -8.61 18.09
CA ALA A 162 -1.23 -10.04 18.35
C ALA A 162 -0.36 -10.85 17.37
N LEU A 163 -0.24 -10.41 16.12
CA LEU A 163 0.55 -11.09 15.10
C LEU A 163 2.05 -10.77 15.19
N TYR A 164 2.39 -9.53 15.53
CA TYR A 164 3.76 -9.05 15.38
C TYR A 164 4.47 -8.72 16.70
N GLY A 165 3.71 -8.52 17.79
CA GLY A 165 4.28 -8.04 19.05
C GLY A 165 4.63 -6.54 19.02
N GLY A 166 4.99 -5.99 20.18
CA GLY A 166 5.24 -4.55 20.35
C GLY A 166 6.56 -4.03 19.76
N GLU A 167 7.54 -4.91 19.62
CA GLU A 167 8.88 -4.53 19.11
C GLU A 167 8.96 -4.52 17.58
N HIS A 168 8.07 -5.24 16.91
CA HIS A 168 8.02 -5.27 15.46
C HIS A 168 7.34 -4.00 14.90
N PRO A 169 7.88 -3.34 13.85
CA PRO A 169 7.32 -2.12 13.29
C PRO A 169 5.84 -2.22 12.84
N CYS A 170 5.39 -3.43 12.43
CA CYS A 170 4.00 -3.67 12.07
C CYS A 170 3.09 -3.82 13.30
N GLY A 171 3.59 -4.31 14.43
CA GLY A 171 2.82 -4.56 15.65
C GLY A 171 2.93 -3.44 16.67
N ARG A 172 3.94 -2.58 16.56
CA ARG A 172 4.10 -1.44 17.47
C ARG A 172 2.99 -0.42 17.25
N LEU A 173 2.16 -0.27 18.28
CA LEU A 173 1.04 0.63 18.25
C LEU A 173 1.48 2.07 18.54
N VAL A 174 1.11 2.99 17.66
CA VAL A 174 1.27 4.43 17.91
C VAL A 174 0.43 4.84 19.11
N GLN A 175 0.99 5.67 19.99
CA GLN A 175 0.33 6.29 21.15
C GLN A 175 0.34 7.81 21.03
N GLU A 176 -0.48 8.51 21.85
CA GLU A 176 -0.53 9.96 21.84
C GLU A 176 0.85 10.58 22.17
N GLU A 177 1.60 9.96 23.08
CA GLU A 177 2.93 10.39 23.50
C GLU A 177 3.96 10.33 22.37
N ASP A 178 3.78 9.45 21.37
CA ASP A 178 4.69 9.36 20.23
C ASP A 178 4.63 10.63 19.37
N TYR A 179 3.43 11.23 19.22
CA TYR A 179 3.30 12.52 18.53
C TYR A 179 4.04 13.64 19.26
N ARG A 180 4.00 13.66 20.59
CA ARG A 180 4.63 14.69 21.43
C ARG A 180 6.16 14.62 21.43
N ARG A 181 6.74 13.49 20.99
CA ARG A 181 8.19 13.29 20.89
C ARG A 181 8.77 13.82 19.58
N ILE A 182 7.94 14.11 18.60
CA ILE A 182 8.39 14.60 17.31
C ILE A 182 8.82 16.06 17.42
N THR A 183 10.04 16.36 16.99
CA THR A 183 10.63 17.70 17.00
C THR A 183 11.24 18.03 15.65
N PRO A 184 11.41 19.31 15.29
CA PRO A 184 12.11 19.72 14.05
C PRO A 184 13.50 19.10 13.93
N ALA A 185 14.23 18.98 15.02
CA ALA A 185 15.57 18.38 15.05
C ALA A 185 15.54 16.90 14.64
N LEU A 186 14.61 16.10 15.21
CA LEU A 186 14.43 14.68 14.83
C LEU A 186 14.08 14.53 13.35
N LEU A 187 13.22 15.39 12.82
CA LEU A 187 12.83 15.36 11.42
C LEU A 187 14.02 15.76 10.52
N GLY A 188 14.75 16.80 10.89
CA GLY A 188 15.96 17.24 10.19
C GLY A 188 17.06 16.17 10.17
N ASP A 189 17.24 15.41 11.26
CA ASP A 189 18.19 14.29 11.30
C ASP A 189 17.81 13.18 10.33
N TYR A 190 16.53 12.80 10.30
CA TYR A 190 16.03 11.80 9.37
C TYR A 190 16.14 12.28 7.91
N TYR A 191 15.77 13.54 7.62
CA TYR A 191 15.88 14.13 6.32
C TYR A 191 17.32 14.12 5.81
N ARG A 192 18.30 14.56 6.61
CA ARG A 192 19.72 14.52 6.22
C ARG A 192 20.23 13.13 5.88
N ARG A 193 19.74 12.10 6.60
CA ARG A 193 20.17 10.71 6.41
C ARG A 193 19.58 10.04 5.18
N PHE A 194 18.38 10.42 4.77
CA PHE A 194 17.64 9.65 3.77
C PHE A 194 17.27 10.43 2.50
N TYR A 195 17.17 11.76 2.56
CA TYR A 195 16.79 12.58 1.40
C TYR A 195 18.03 13.15 0.71
N HIS A 196 18.71 12.30 -0.06
CA HIS A 196 19.92 12.67 -0.80
C HIS A 196 20.00 11.95 -2.14
N ALA A 197 20.82 12.48 -3.08
CA ALA A 197 20.89 12.02 -4.46
C ALA A 197 21.17 10.51 -4.61
N ARG A 198 22.13 9.97 -3.88
CA ARG A 198 22.48 8.53 -3.97
C ARG A 198 21.41 7.58 -3.47
N ASN A 199 20.49 8.06 -2.65
CA ASN A 199 19.34 7.30 -2.12
C ASN A 199 18.04 7.61 -2.87
N CYS A 200 18.10 8.39 -3.95
CA CYS A 200 16.94 8.80 -4.73
C CYS A 200 16.78 7.93 -5.99
N THR A 201 15.58 7.45 -6.22
CA THR A 201 15.15 6.89 -7.50
C THR A 201 13.97 7.69 -7.99
N ILE A 202 13.97 8.08 -9.27
CA ILE A 202 12.91 8.88 -9.89
C ILE A 202 12.22 8.05 -10.96
N TYR A 203 10.89 8.03 -10.94
CA TYR A 203 10.06 7.61 -12.05
C TYR A 203 9.42 8.83 -12.68
N LEU A 204 9.61 9.00 -13.99
CA LEU A 204 8.95 10.00 -14.79
C LEU A 204 8.03 9.29 -15.76
N SER A 205 6.74 9.56 -15.66
CA SER A 205 5.71 8.89 -16.47
C SER A 205 4.74 9.91 -17.10
N GLY A 206 4.12 9.52 -18.23
CA GLY A 206 3.19 10.36 -18.98
C GLY A 206 3.79 10.93 -20.25
N GLN A 207 3.40 12.15 -20.62
CA GLN A 207 3.91 12.82 -21.84
C GLN A 207 5.32 13.40 -21.62
N ILE A 208 6.33 12.58 -21.84
CA ILE A 208 7.74 12.96 -21.64
C ILE A 208 8.27 13.61 -22.94
N THR A 209 8.23 14.95 -22.98
CA THR A 209 8.89 15.69 -24.08
C THR A 209 10.40 15.85 -23.79
N PRO A 210 11.25 16.13 -24.81
CA PRO A 210 12.66 16.45 -24.57
C PRO A 210 12.88 17.58 -23.56
N GLU A 211 12.00 18.56 -23.55
CA GLU A 211 12.06 19.68 -22.60
C GLU A 211 11.73 19.23 -21.16
N VAL A 212 10.67 18.41 -20.98
CA VAL A 212 10.33 17.80 -19.68
C VAL A 212 11.50 17.01 -19.13
N LEU A 213 12.06 16.12 -19.96
CA LEU A 213 13.19 15.28 -19.57
C LEU A 213 14.41 16.14 -19.16
N ARG A 214 14.78 17.12 -19.99
CA ARG A 214 15.89 18.02 -19.69
C ARG A 214 15.69 18.74 -18.36
N ARG A 215 14.52 19.30 -18.09
CA ARG A 215 14.22 19.99 -16.84
C ARG A 215 14.32 19.10 -15.60
N VAL A 216 13.82 17.87 -15.69
CA VAL A 216 13.93 16.91 -14.58
C VAL A 216 15.40 16.54 -14.35
N MET A 217 16.18 16.34 -15.41
CA MET A 217 17.61 16.06 -15.30
C MET A 217 18.39 17.27 -14.74
N ASP A 218 18.06 18.49 -15.17
CA ASP A 218 18.67 19.71 -14.64
C ASP A 218 18.36 19.88 -13.14
N ALA A 219 17.10 19.63 -12.73
CA ALA A 219 16.67 19.78 -11.35
C ALA A 219 17.30 18.74 -10.40
N PHE A 220 17.38 17.48 -10.82
CA PHE A 220 17.74 16.38 -9.90
C PHE A 220 18.99 15.59 -10.30
N GLY A 221 19.62 15.87 -11.43
CA GLY A 221 20.69 15.01 -11.97
C GLY A 221 22.07 15.66 -12.08
N VAL A 222 22.17 16.99 -12.06
CA VAL A 222 23.45 17.69 -12.27
C VAL A 222 24.23 17.76 -10.96
N ASP A 223 23.64 18.41 -9.95
CA ASP A 223 24.27 18.61 -8.66
C ASP A 223 23.88 17.53 -7.67
N SER A 224 24.83 17.10 -6.83
CA SER A 224 24.50 16.28 -5.69
C SER A 224 23.68 17.09 -4.70
N PHE A 225 22.62 16.48 -4.18
CA PHE A 225 21.81 17.08 -3.11
C PHE A 225 21.79 16.17 -1.89
N GLY A 226 21.48 16.77 -0.73
CA GLY A 226 21.58 16.11 0.56
C GLY A 226 23.00 16.10 1.11
N GLN A 227 23.16 15.72 2.37
CA GLN A 227 24.42 15.78 3.12
C GLN A 227 25.07 14.42 3.35
N ASP A 228 24.29 13.33 3.26
CA ASP A 228 24.78 11.96 3.43
C ASP A 228 24.87 11.27 2.05
N ASP A 229 25.70 10.27 1.96
CA ASP A 229 25.84 9.42 0.78
C ASP A 229 25.63 7.95 1.09
N ARG A 230 25.31 7.62 2.35
CA ARG A 230 25.11 6.23 2.82
C ARG A 230 23.72 5.75 2.46
N LEU A 231 23.66 4.54 1.92
CA LEU A 231 22.38 3.88 1.66
C LEU A 231 21.76 3.36 2.96
N PRO A 232 20.41 3.30 3.05
CA PRO A 232 19.75 2.71 4.20
C PRO A 232 20.18 1.25 4.42
N VAL A 233 20.45 0.92 5.66
CA VAL A 233 20.72 -0.47 6.03
C VAL A 233 19.38 -1.20 6.15
N LYS A 234 19.28 -2.36 5.50
CA LYS A 234 18.11 -3.23 5.66
C LYS A 234 18.03 -3.69 7.12
N ARG A 235 16.88 -3.45 7.76
CA ARG A 235 16.57 -3.99 9.10
C ARG A 235 15.61 -5.16 8.95
N THR A 236 15.84 -6.23 9.67
CA THR A 236 14.95 -7.39 9.75
C THR A 236 14.35 -7.47 11.13
N PHE A 237 13.06 -7.80 11.18
CA PHE A 237 12.31 -7.91 12.42
C PHE A 237 11.63 -9.27 12.47
N ARG A 238 11.63 -9.92 13.63
CA ARG A 238 10.93 -11.19 13.83
C ARG A 238 9.57 -10.92 14.47
N PRO A 239 8.48 -11.40 13.86
CA PRO A 239 7.17 -11.33 14.50
C PRO A 239 7.14 -12.17 15.78
N GLU A 240 6.51 -11.63 16.82
CA GLU A 240 6.21 -12.33 18.08
C GLU A 240 4.70 -12.51 18.20
N THR A 241 4.21 -13.63 17.70
CA THR A 241 2.77 -13.91 17.70
C THR A 241 2.30 -14.28 19.09
N ALA A 242 1.25 -13.60 19.57
CA ALA A 242 0.63 -13.83 20.87
C ALA A 242 0.10 -15.26 20.99
N ALA A 243 0.18 -15.85 22.20
CA ALA A 243 -0.38 -17.18 22.45
C ALA A 243 -1.93 -17.18 22.37
N ALA A 244 -2.57 -16.12 22.85
CA ALA A 244 -4.04 -16.00 22.81
C ALA A 244 -4.56 -16.03 21.38
N LYS A 245 -5.59 -16.83 21.11
CA LYS A 245 -6.26 -16.90 19.81
C LYS A 245 -7.14 -15.68 19.57
N ARG A 246 -7.86 -15.24 20.63
CA ARG A 246 -8.79 -14.11 20.55
C ARG A 246 -8.31 -12.92 21.38
N ILE A 247 -8.38 -11.76 20.79
CA ILE A 247 -8.18 -10.46 21.42
C ILE A 247 -9.49 -9.70 21.37
N PHE A 248 -9.98 -9.26 22.51
CA PHE A 248 -11.20 -8.46 22.60
C PHE A 248 -10.89 -7.07 23.13
N THR A 249 -11.36 -6.03 22.40
CA THR A 249 -11.28 -4.64 22.82
C THR A 249 -12.69 -4.10 23.07
N PRO A 250 -13.08 -3.85 24.35
CA PRO A 250 -14.43 -3.44 24.67
C PRO A 250 -14.74 -2.02 24.20
N ARG A 251 -15.91 -1.86 23.57
CA ARG A 251 -16.56 -0.60 23.20
C ARG A 251 -18.04 -0.70 23.47
N THR A 252 -18.42 -0.41 24.72
CA THR A 252 -19.78 -0.63 25.24
C THR A 252 -20.87 0.24 24.61
N ASP A 253 -20.48 1.34 23.97
CA ASP A 253 -21.34 2.28 23.25
C ASP A 253 -21.40 2.02 21.72
N ALA A 254 -20.72 0.98 21.23
CA ALA A 254 -20.70 0.69 19.82
C ALA A 254 -22.00 0.01 19.33
N LEU A 255 -22.57 0.51 18.24
CA LEU A 255 -23.76 -0.09 17.62
C LEU A 255 -23.39 -1.35 16.82
N GLN A 256 -22.16 -1.46 16.34
CA GLN A 256 -21.60 -2.57 15.61
C GLN A 256 -20.25 -2.98 16.18
N SER A 257 -19.89 -4.23 15.99
CA SER A 257 -18.55 -4.75 16.30
C SER A 257 -17.75 -4.92 15.02
N ALA A 258 -16.45 -4.60 15.09
CA ALA A 258 -15.51 -4.94 14.03
C ALA A 258 -14.79 -6.25 14.36
N VAL A 259 -14.73 -7.11 13.34
CA VAL A 259 -14.09 -8.44 13.41
C VAL A 259 -12.94 -8.49 12.42
N ARG A 260 -11.76 -8.88 12.90
CA ARG A 260 -10.61 -9.16 12.05
C ARG A 260 -10.04 -10.52 12.41
N LEU A 261 -9.92 -11.38 11.41
CA LEU A 261 -9.19 -12.64 11.54
C LEU A 261 -7.93 -12.56 10.70
N GLY A 262 -6.78 -12.93 11.25
CA GLY A 262 -5.55 -12.86 10.47
C GLY A 262 -4.44 -13.74 11.00
N MET A 263 -3.46 -13.97 10.14
CA MET A 263 -2.25 -14.73 10.46
C MET A 263 -1.07 -14.19 9.64
N LEU A 264 0.15 -14.55 10.01
CA LEU A 264 1.32 -14.34 9.19
C LEU A 264 1.19 -15.10 7.87
N SER A 265 1.66 -14.49 6.80
CA SER A 265 1.52 -15.03 5.44
C SER A 265 2.81 -14.82 4.65
N LEU A 266 2.74 -15.11 3.37
CA LEU A 266 3.87 -15.10 2.45
C LEU A 266 4.34 -13.69 2.12
N SER A 267 5.66 -13.50 2.01
CA SER A 267 6.22 -12.32 1.36
C SER A 267 5.94 -12.37 -0.15
N ARG A 268 6.06 -11.22 -0.81
CA ARG A 268 5.86 -11.14 -2.28
C ARG A 268 6.87 -11.97 -3.08
N GLN A 269 8.05 -12.23 -2.52
CA GLN A 269 9.11 -13.03 -3.16
C GLN A 269 8.90 -14.55 -3.02
N HIS A 270 7.91 -14.99 -2.24
CA HIS A 270 7.65 -16.42 -2.08
C HIS A 270 7.10 -17.04 -3.37
N PRO A 271 7.59 -18.22 -3.82
CA PRO A 271 7.16 -18.84 -5.08
C PRO A 271 5.65 -19.05 -5.21
N ASP A 272 4.97 -19.39 -4.13
CA ASP A 272 3.51 -19.60 -4.12
C ASP A 272 2.69 -18.31 -3.96
N TYR A 273 3.34 -17.14 -3.76
CA TYR A 273 2.63 -15.89 -3.47
C TYR A 273 1.56 -15.55 -4.52
N LEU A 274 1.90 -15.64 -5.80
CA LEU A 274 0.98 -15.32 -6.91
C LEU A 274 -0.22 -16.27 -6.95
N ARG A 275 0.01 -17.56 -6.69
CA ARG A 275 -1.06 -18.58 -6.66
C ARG A 275 -1.95 -18.41 -5.42
N VAL A 276 -1.37 -18.08 -4.26
CA VAL A 276 -2.12 -17.79 -3.03
C VAL A 276 -2.95 -16.52 -3.17
N ARG A 277 -2.55 -15.56 -4.01
CA ARG A 277 -3.41 -14.42 -4.37
C ARG A 277 -4.71 -14.87 -5.08
N VAL A 278 -4.64 -15.87 -5.96
CA VAL A 278 -5.85 -16.41 -6.61
C VAL A 278 -6.77 -17.08 -5.58
N LEU A 279 -6.20 -17.89 -4.69
CA LEU A 279 -6.94 -18.48 -3.56
C LEU A 279 -7.62 -17.39 -2.71
N ASN A 280 -6.89 -16.34 -2.35
CA ASN A 280 -7.44 -15.21 -1.58
C ASN A 280 -8.58 -14.52 -2.33
N THR A 281 -8.44 -14.31 -3.65
CA THR A 281 -9.48 -13.68 -4.45
C THR A 281 -10.76 -14.51 -4.44
N LEU A 282 -10.66 -15.83 -4.58
CA LEU A 282 -11.79 -16.75 -4.51
C LEU A 282 -12.45 -16.72 -3.13
N LEU A 283 -11.67 -16.69 -2.05
CA LEU A 283 -12.19 -16.67 -0.67
C LEU A 283 -12.92 -15.37 -0.33
N GLY A 284 -12.27 -14.21 -0.53
CA GLY A 284 -12.81 -12.93 -0.07
C GLY A 284 -12.23 -11.70 -0.81
N GLY A 285 -11.52 -11.88 -1.93
CA GLY A 285 -10.80 -10.81 -2.61
C GLY A 285 -11.62 -10.01 -3.64
N TYR A 286 -12.89 -10.36 -3.89
CA TYR A 286 -13.77 -9.63 -4.80
C TYR A 286 -15.25 -9.76 -4.38
N PHE A 287 -16.13 -9.01 -5.02
CA PHE A 287 -17.53 -8.93 -4.62
C PHE A 287 -18.29 -10.27 -4.73
N GLY A 288 -18.00 -11.11 -5.73
CA GLY A 288 -18.59 -12.44 -5.90
C GLY A 288 -17.85 -13.56 -5.16
N SER A 289 -17.00 -13.25 -4.19
CA SER A 289 -16.22 -14.23 -3.41
C SER A 289 -17.09 -15.04 -2.45
N ARG A 290 -16.57 -16.18 -1.99
CA ARG A 290 -17.29 -17.06 -1.07
C ARG A 290 -17.75 -16.37 0.21
N LEU A 291 -16.87 -15.58 0.84
CA LEU A 291 -17.23 -14.84 2.06
C LEU A 291 -18.35 -13.83 1.80
N MET A 292 -18.30 -13.12 0.66
CA MET A 292 -19.35 -12.16 0.31
C MET A 292 -20.68 -12.86 0.03
N SER A 293 -20.69 -13.90 -0.78
CA SER A 293 -21.91 -14.66 -1.12
C SER A 293 -22.55 -15.29 0.11
N ASN A 294 -21.76 -15.98 0.95
CA ASN A 294 -22.30 -16.63 2.15
C ASN A 294 -22.73 -15.61 3.22
N ILE A 295 -21.81 -14.73 3.65
CA ILE A 295 -22.01 -13.97 4.90
C ILE A 295 -22.82 -12.69 4.66
N ARG A 296 -22.63 -12.06 3.48
CA ARG A 296 -23.38 -10.85 3.13
C ARG A 296 -24.68 -11.17 2.42
N GLU A 297 -24.66 -11.98 1.34
CA GLU A 297 -25.84 -12.17 0.48
C GLU A 297 -26.82 -13.19 1.06
N ASP A 298 -26.35 -14.38 1.47
CA ASP A 298 -27.22 -15.43 1.98
C ASP A 298 -27.63 -15.21 3.43
N LYS A 299 -26.71 -14.81 4.30
CA LYS A 299 -26.94 -14.68 5.76
C LYS A 299 -27.35 -13.26 6.17
N GLY A 300 -26.92 -12.24 5.43
CA GLY A 300 -27.21 -10.83 5.77
C GLY A 300 -26.55 -10.33 7.05
N TYR A 301 -25.46 -10.98 7.51
CA TYR A 301 -24.81 -10.62 8.78
C TYR A 301 -24.01 -9.32 8.70
N THR A 302 -23.56 -8.92 7.53
CA THR A 302 -22.73 -7.74 7.32
C THR A 302 -23.06 -7.01 6.03
N TYR A 303 -22.74 -5.73 5.95
CA TYR A 303 -22.74 -4.98 4.69
C TYR A 303 -21.55 -5.37 3.77
N GLY A 304 -20.44 -5.84 4.36
CA GLY A 304 -19.28 -6.28 3.58
C GLY A 304 -18.27 -7.04 4.41
N ILE A 305 -17.67 -8.03 3.77
CA ILE A 305 -16.56 -8.81 4.29
C ILE A 305 -15.53 -9.01 3.18
N SER A 306 -14.27 -8.90 3.51
CA SER A 306 -13.20 -9.08 2.53
C SER A 306 -12.00 -9.79 3.12
N SER A 307 -11.22 -10.47 2.27
CA SER A 307 -9.92 -10.99 2.63
C SER A 307 -8.82 -10.36 1.77
N SER A 308 -7.64 -10.18 2.33
CA SER A 308 -6.47 -9.64 1.63
C SER A 308 -5.16 -10.23 2.13
N ILE A 309 -4.14 -10.21 1.26
CA ILE A 309 -2.76 -10.51 1.62
C ILE A 309 -1.99 -9.20 1.54
N VAL A 310 -1.50 -8.74 2.69
CA VAL A 310 -0.66 -7.55 2.81
C VAL A 310 0.79 -7.98 2.82
N PRO A 311 1.56 -7.76 1.74
CA PRO A 311 2.97 -8.14 1.72
C PRO A 311 3.83 -7.12 2.47
N TYR A 312 4.79 -7.63 3.24
CA TYR A 312 5.88 -6.87 3.85
C TYR A 312 7.22 -7.36 3.30
N PRO A 313 8.34 -6.69 3.55
CA PRO A 313 9.64 -7.05 2.96
C PRO A 313 10.07 -8.50 3.18
N ASP A 314 9.88 -9.03 4.39
CA ASP A 314 10.36 -10.37 4.76
C ASP A 314 9.22 -11.39 4.98
N HIS A 315 7.95 -10.95 5.01
CA HIS A 315 6.76 -11.78 5.28
C HIS A 315 5.51 -11.11 4.72
N GLY A 316 4.35 -11.68 5.00
CA GLY A 316 3.05 -11.06 4.70
C GLY A 316 2.09 -11.21 5.87
N MET A 317 0.92 -10.63 5.73
CA MET A 317 -0.24 -10.81 6.61
C MET A 317 -1.44 -11.18 5.75
N PHE A 318 -2.06 -12.31 6.04
CA PHE A 318 -3.41 -12.61 5.58
C PHE A 318 -4.40 -12.04 6.59
N VAL A 319 -5.42 -11.35 6.10
CA VAL A 319 -6.45 -10.75 6.96
C VAL A 319 -7.81 -10.84 6.32
N ILE A 320 -8.82 -11.22 7.11
CA ILE A 320 -10.25 -11.10 6.82
C ILE A 320 -10.79 -9.98 7.70
N SER A 321 -11.60 -9.09 7.14
CA SER A 321 -12.14 -7.92 7.83
C SER A 321 -13.62 -7.74 7.55
N SER A 322 -14.39 -7.46 8.61
CA SER A 322 -15.82 -7.15 8.52
C SER A 322 -16.26 -6.30 9.71
N GLU A 323 -17.36 -5.57 9.54
CA GLU A 323 -18.15 -4.96 10.61
C GLU A 323 -19.55 -5.54 10.59
N THR A 324 -20.12 -5.83 11.78
CA THR A 324 -21.39 -6.53 11.89
C THR A 324 -22.17 -6.05 13.12
N ALA A 325 -23.48 -6.26 13.16
CA ALA A 325 -24.24 -6.10 14.40
C ALA A 325 -23.70 -7.02 15.49
N ASN A 326 -23.75 -6.57 16.75
CA ASN A 326 -23.08 -7.24 17.85
C ASN A 326 -23.49 -8.71 17.99
N GLU A 327 -24.76 -9.04 17.78
CA GLU A 327 -25.31 -10.41 17.83
C GLU A 327 -24.79 -11.35 16.75
N TYR A 328 -24.25 -10.82 15.64
CA TYR A 328 -23.74 -11.64 14.54
C TYR A 328 -22.22 -11.87 14.57
N VAL A 329 -21.52 -11.38 15.58
CA VAL A 329 -20.05 -11.55 15.71
C VAL A 329 -19.69 -13.05 15.68
N GLU A 330 -20.25 -13.84 16.58
CA GLU A 330 -19.95 -15.28 16.66
C GLU A 330 -20.48 -16.08 15.45
N PRO A 331 -21.72 -15.83 14.95
CA PRO A 331 -22.16 -16.43 13.71
C PRO A 331 -21.24 -16.15 12.53
N LEU A 332 -20.81 -14.89 12.34
CA LEU A 332 -19.90 -14.47 11.26
C LEU A 332 -18.57 -15.20 11.35
N ILE A 333 -17.96 -15.25 12.53
CA ILE A 333 -16.69 -15.96 12.73
C ILE A 333 -16.82 -17.45 12.38
N ARG A 334 -17.90 -18.11 12.78
CA ARG A 334 -18.16 -19.50 12.43
C ARG A 334 -18.28 -19.71 10.91
N GLU A 335 -18.95 -18.80 10.21
CA GLU A 335 -19.08 -18.90 8.75
C GLU A 335 -17.73 -18.67 8.04
N VAL A 336 -16.88 -17.78 8.55
CA VAL A 336 -15.50 -17.63 8.02
C VAL A 336 -14.73 -18.95 8.14
N TYR A 337 -14.74 -19.59 9.30
CA TYR A 337 -14.09 -20.89 9.48
C TYR A 337 -14.71 -21.98 8.60
N HIS A 338 -16.03 -21.96 8.42
CA HIS A 338 -16.72 -22.87 7.54
C HIS A 338 -16.27 -22.74 6.07
N GLU A 339 -16.15 -21.54 5.55
CA GLU A 339 -15.66 -21.32 4.18
C GLU A 339 -14.19 -21.72 4.01
N ILE A 340 -13.35 -21.53 5.03
CA ILE A 340 -11.97 -22.03 5.03
C ILE A 340 -11.97 -23.56 5.01
N ASP A 341 -12.81 -24.22 5.84
CA ASP A 341 -12.94 -25.68 5.86
C ASP A 341 -13.39 -26.24 4.51
N ARG A 342 -14.36 -25.58 3.87
CA ARG A 342 -14.80 -25.97 2.53
C ARG A 342 -13.68 -25.89 1.51
N LEU A 343 -12.89 -24.81 1.51
CA LEU A 343 -11.75 -24.66 0.61
C LEU A 343 -10.65 -25.71 0.82
N GLN A 344 -10.46 -26.16 2.06
CA GLN A 344 -9.46 -27.17 2.39
C GLN A 344 -9.89 -28.60 2.01
N ASN A 345 -11.20 -28.90 2.07
CA ASN A 345 -11.72 -30.24 1.92
C ASN A 345 -12.44 -30.49 0.59
N GLU A 346 -12.94 -29.44 -0.06
CA GLU A 346 -13.69 -29.53 -1.31
C GLU A 346 -12.89 -28.88 -2.46
N VAL A 347 -12.92 -29.53 -3.62
CA VAL A 347 -12.38 -28.93 -4.84
C VAL A 347 -13.41 -27.92 -5.36
N PRO A 348 -13.04 -26.62 -5.55
CA PRO A 348 -13.97 -25.63 -6.09
C PRO A 348 -14.50 -26.03 -7.47
N ALA A 349 -15.71 -25.58 -7.81
CA ALA A 349 -16.25 -25.78 -9.15
C ALA A 349 -15.38 -25.07 -10.20
N ALA A 350 -15.26 -25.67 -11.38
CA ALA A 350 -14.45 -25.11 -12.47
C ALA A 350 -14.99 -23.73 -12.91
N GLU A 351 -16.29 -23.54 -12.92
CA GLU A 351 -16.97 -22.29 -13.26
C GLU A 351 -16.66 -21.17 -12.25
N GLU A 352 -16.60 -21.51 -10.96
CA GLU A 352 -16.24 -20.57 -9.89
C GLU A 352 -14.80 -20.07 -10.08
N LEU A 353 -13.85 -20.98 -10.31
CA LEU A 353 -12.47 -20.61 -10.57
C LEU A 353 -12.33 -19.79 -11.86
N GLN A 354 -13.05 -20.18 -12.93
CA GLN A 354 -13.05 -19.44 -14.19
C GLN A 354 -13.52 -17.99 -14.01
N MET A 355 -14.51 -17.75 -13.16
CA MET A 355 -14.99 -16.41 -12.86
C MET A 355 -13.91 -15.58 -12.14
N VAL A 356 -13.21 -16.17 -11.17
CA VAL A 356 -12.09 -15.55 -10.47
C VAL A 356 -10.94 -15.21 -11.43
N GLN A 357 -10.58 -16.14 -12.31
CA GLN A 357 -9.56 -15.94 -13.34
C GLN A 357 -9.94 -14.77 -14.25
N ASN A 358 -11.16 -14.74 -14.76
CA ASN A 358 -11.63 -13.64 -15.62
C ASN A 358 -11.60 -12.29 -14.90
N TYR A 359 -12.02 -12.24 -13.64
CA TYR A 359 -11.96 -11.05 -12.82
C TYR A 359 -10.52 -10.55 -12.65
N MET A 360 -9.60 -11.44 -12.25
CA MET A 360 -8.19 -11.07 -12.03
C MET A 360 -7.48 -10.65 -13.32
N LEU A 361 -7.75 -11.32 -14.43
CA LEU A 361 -7.19 -10.93 -15.73
C LEU A 361 -7.70 -9.56 -16.17
N GLY A 362 -8.98 -9.24 -15.96
CA GLY A 362 -9.53 -7.92 -16.20
C GLY A 362 -8.88 -6.83 -15.35
N GLU A 363 -8.67 -7.09 -14.06
CA GLU A 363 -7.95 -6.19 -13.15
C GLU A 363 -6.48 -5.98 -13.58
N MET A 364 -5.81 -7.04 -14.04
CA MET A 364 -4.44 -6.93 -14.55
C MET A 364 -4.38 -6.04 -15.80
N CYS A 365 -5.29 -6.21 -16.76
CA CYS A 365 -5.37 -5.35 -17.94
C CYS A 365 -5.52 -3.88 -17.54
N ARG A 366 -6.45 -3.59 -16.61
CA ARG A 366 -6.68 -2.23 -16.12
C ARG A 366 -5.46 -1.65 -15.39
N SER A 367 -4.73 -2.49 -14.65
CA SER A 367 -3.55 -2.06 -13.89
C SER A 367 -2.35 -1.67 -14.76
N TYR A 368 -2.41 -1.91 -16.06
CA TYR A 368 -1.32 -1.58 -17.00
C TYR A 368 -1.78 -0.68 -18.15
N GLU A 369 -2.97 -0.09 -18.04
CA GLU A 369 -3.60 0.69 -19.12
C GLU A 369 -2.99 2.09 -19.29
N SER A 370 -2.59 2.74 -18.20
CA SER A 370 -2.07 4.11 -18.24
C SER A 370 -0.58 4.17 -17.87
N ALA A 371 0.09 5.26 -18.30
CA ALA A 371 1.48 5.53 -17.89
C ALA A 371 1.65 5.55 -16.38
N PHE A 372 0.64 6.04 -15.65
CA PHE A 372 0.71 6.17 -14.20
C PHE A 372 0.52 4.83 -13.49
N SER A 373 -0.42 4.01 -13.95
CA SER A 373 -0.60 2.66 -13.42
C SER A 373 0.58 1.74 -13.77
N LEU A 374 1.20 1.93 -14.93
CA LEU A 374 2.46 1.26 -15.28
C LEU A 374 3.60 1.68 -14.33
N ALA A 375 3.71 2.98 -14.01
CA ALA A 375 4.70 3.46 -13.04
C ALA A 375 4.50 2.82 -11.66
N ASP A 376 3.25 2.75 -11.18
CA ASP A 376 2.91 2.06 -9.93
C ASP A 376 3.33 0.58 -9.96
N ALA A 377 3.04 -0.12 -11.05
CA ALA A 377 3.41 -1.52 -11.22
C ALA A 377 4.93 -1.74 -11.17
N TRP A 378 5.68 -0.90 -11.90
CA TRP A 378 7.15 -0.96 -11.91
C TRP A 378 7.78 -0.57 -10.57
N ILE A 379 7.27 0.47 -9.91
CA ILE A 379 7.68 0.83 -8.55
C ILE A 379 7.47 -0.37 -7.61
N HIS A 380 6.30 -1.00 -7.66
CA HIS A 380 6.01 -2.18 -6.84
C HIS A 380 6.97 -3.36 -7.08
N VAL A 381 7.31 -3.63 -8.33
CA VAL A 381 8.28 -4.66 -8.70
C VAL A 381 9.66 -4.33 -8.14
N GLN A 382 10.13 -3.10 -8.35
CA GLN A 382 11.44 -2.67 -7.93
C GLN A 382 11.61 -2.66 -6.39
N VAL A 383 10.68 -2.04 -5.67
CA VAL A 383 10.77 -1.96 -4.19
C VAL A 383 10.61 -3.32 -3.51
N SER A 384 10.01 -4.29 -4.22
CA SER A 384 9.91 -5.68 -3.75
C SER A 384 11.13 -6.53 -4.12
N GLY A 385 12.14 -5.97 -4.82
CA GLY A 385 13.31 -6.72 -5.28
C GLY A 385 12.99 -7.79 -6.32
N LEU A 386 11.93 -7.58 -7.11
CA LEU A 386 11.49 -8.47 -8.18
C LEU A 386 11.99 -7.97 -9.55
N THR A 387 11.86 -8.79 -10.57
CA THR A 387 12.26 -8.49 -11.95
C THR A 387 11.04 -8.35 -12.86
N SER A 388 11.25 -7.97 -14.11
CA SER A 388 10.19 -7.87 -15.13
C SER A 388 9.44 -9.18 -15.37
N SER A 389 10.07 -10.34 -15.09
CA SER A 389 9.41 -11.65 -15.18
C SER A 389 8.17 -11.77 -14.30
N TYR A 390 8.07 -10.97 -13.23
CA TYR A 390 6.93 -10.97 -12.32
C TYR A 390 5.58 -10.76 -13.04
N PHE A 391 5.54 -9.93 -14.08
CA PHE A 391 4.31 -9.67 -14.82
C PHE A 391 3.81 -10.89 -15.57
N GLU A 392 4.72 -11.59 -16.25
CA GLU A 392 4.41 -12.84 -16.95
C GLU A 392 4.09 -13.97 -15.95
N GLU A 393 4.87 -14.11 -14.90
CA GLU A 393 4.61 -15.08 -13.83
C GLU A 393 3.24 -14.86 -13.19
N ALA A 394 2.82 -13.59 -12.98
CA ALA A 394 1.50 -13.27 -12.43
C ALA A 394 0.38 -13.66 -13.40
N LEU A 395 0.54 -13.40 -14.71
CA LEU A 395 -0.40 -13.81 -15.73
C LEU A 395 -0.54 -15.35 -15.77
N GLN A 396 0.58 -16.05 -15.81
CA GLN A 396 0.58 -17.51 -15.87
C GLN A 396 0.03 -18.16 -14.59
N ALA A 397 0.31 -17.57 -13.43
CA ALA A 397 -0.26 -18.04 -12.15
C ALA A 397 -1.79 -17.97 -12.16
N VAL A 398 -2.38 -16.92 -12.72
CA VAL A 398 -3.85 -16.80 -12.83
C VAL A 398 -4.42 -17.74 -13.89
N LYS A 399 -3.79 -17.86 -15.05
CA LYS A 399 -4.30 -18.64 -16.18
C LYS A 399 -4.24 -20.16 -15.92
N ASN A 400 -3.16 -20.62 -15.30
CA ASN A 400 -2.85 -22.06 -15.24
C ASN A 400 -3.22 -22.73 -13.92
N ILE A 401 -3.68 -21.97 -12.90
CA ILE A 401 -4.10 -22.56 -11.63
C ILE A 401 -5.34 -23.41 -11.82
N THR A 402 -5.35 -24.58 -11.21
CA THR A 402 -6.45 -25.54 -11.29
C THR A 402 -7.30 -25.53 -10.01
N PRO A 403 -8.56 -26.04 -10.05
CA PRO A 403 -9.37 -26.20 -8.85
C PRO A 403 -8.69 -27.05 -7.77
N GLN A 404 -7.93 -28.07 -8.18
CA GLN A 404 -7.15 -28.91 -7.27
C GLN A 404 -6.04 -28.11 -6.58
N ASP A 405 -5.34 -27.23 -7.32
CA ASP A 405 -4.33 -26.35 -6.74
C ASP A 405 -4.92 -25.42 -5.67
N ILE A 406 -6.12 -24.89 -5.87
CA ILE A 406 -6.81 -24.04 -4.89
C ILE A 406 -7.01 -24.78 -3.58
N ARG A 407 -7.53 -26.02 -3.63
CA ARG A 407 -7.70 -26.85 -2.43
C ARG A 407 -6.37 -27.13 -1.74
N ASP A 408 -5.34 -27.51 -2.50
CA ASP A 408 -4.04 -27.87 -1.95
C ASP A 408 -3.34 -26.64 -1.32
N LEU A 409 -3.47 -25.47 -1.94
CA LEU A 409 -2.99 -24.19 -1.37
C LEU A 409 -3.77 -23.80 -0.12
N ALA A 410 -5.10 -23.99 -0.10
CA ALA A 410 -5.91 -23.73 1.08
C ALA A 410 -5.49 -24.62 2.26
N GLY A 411 -5.24 -25.92 2.02
CA GLY A 411 -4.72 -26.84 3.03
C GLY A 411 -3.35 -26.46 3.57
N ARG A 412 -2.51 -25.83 2.74
CA ARG A 412 -1.13 -25.43 3.11
C ARG A 412 -1.06 -24.06 3.80
N TYR A 413 -1.87 -23.09 3.35
CA TYR A 413 -1.69 -21.68 3.70
C TYR A 413 -2.84 -21.05 4.48
N LEU A 414 -3.97 -21.71 4.68
CA LEU A 414 -5.07 -21.23 5.53
C LEU A 414 -5.13 -22.02 6.84
N ASP A 415 -4.10 -21.90 7.66
CA ASP A 415 -4.04 -22.58 8.96
C ASP A 415 -5.00 -21.93 9.96
N LYS A 416 -6.08 -22.60 10.29
CA LYS A 416 -7.10 -22.13 11.24
C LYS A 416 -6.57 -21.95 12.66
N GLU A 417 -5.58 -22.74 13.06
CA GLU A 417 -4.97 -22.62 14.39
C GLU A 417 -4.03 -21.42 14.48
N ALA A 418 -3.41 -21.03 13.40
CA ALA A 418 -2.60 -19.82 13.33
C ALA A 418 -3.42 -18.52 13.26
N LEU A 419 -4.71 -18.60 12.87
CA LEU A 419 -5.57 -17.41 12.80
C LEU A 419 -5.77 -16.81 14.19
N LYS A 420 -5.48 -15.54 14.31
CA LYS A 420 -5.84 -14.68 15.44
C LYS A 420 -7.15 -13.96 15.14
N GLU A 421 -8.00 -13.85 16.16
CA GLU A 421 -9.29 -13.19 16.08
C GLU A 421 -9.23 -11.90 16.90
N SER A 422 -9.36 -10.76 16.26
CA SER A 422 -9.44 -9.47 16.95
C SER A 422 -10.84 -8.89 16.78
N VAL A 423 -11.54 -8.75 17.90
CA VAL A 423 -12.90 -8.21 17.96
C VAL A 423 -12.88 -6.93 18.77
N ALA A 424 -13.47 -5.88 18.24
CA ALA A 424 -13.69 -4.64 18.99
C ALA A 424 -15.17 -4.28 18.93
N GLY A 425 -15.81 -4.07 20.09
CA GLY A 425 -17.23 -3.79 20.18
C GLY A 425 -17.82 -4.13 21.54
N VAL A 426 -19.10 -4.48 21.55
CA VAL A 426 -19.81 -4.94 22.76
C VAL A 426 -19.49 -6.41 22.99
N ASN A 427 -19.23 -6.76 24.25
CA ASN A 427 -19.09 -8.18 24.64
C ASN A 427 -20.50 -8.79 24.71
N VAL A 428 -20.83 -9.64 23.78
CA VAL A 428 -22.13 -10.35 23.72
C VAL A 428 -21.93 -11.80 24.14
#